data_9eec61179df25eaa96a7870e38fb6924
#
_entry.id   9eec61179df25eaa96a7870e38fb6924
#
_cell.length_a   1.000
_cell.length_b   1.000
_cell.length_c   1.000
_cell.angle_alpha   90.00
_cell.angle_beta   90.00
_cell.angle_gamma   90.00
#
_symmetry.space_group_name_H-M   'P 1'
#
loop_
_entity.id
_entity.type
_entity.pdbx_description
1 polymer ?
#
loop_
_entity_poly.entity_id
_entity_poly.type
_entity_poly.pdbx_seq_one_letter_code
_entity_poly.pdbx_strand_id
1 'polypeptide(L)'
;MNIRSVISVAVLSMGVVACGGKSTPEQAAPAAAATQAPTSAGNDTAAAPAGAPALDIASLRACEIVTPQEAATIIGGKLLNQPPAGFSNCAYVVEVAGATESYRISFSTPAMYEALLETQSDAERGESIAGLWEEAYLQPRALGSGYSLVALQRGKLALEISGDRKEPLLELAKLAVSRVP
;
A
#
# COMPACT_ATOMS: atom_id res chain seq x y z
N MET A 1 31.83 -34.84 16.75
CA MET A 1 30.64 -35.12 17.56
C MET A 1 29.43 -34.75 16.73
N ASN A 2 28.83 -35.74 16.03
CA ASN A 2 27.78 -35.56 15.03
C ASN A 2 26.40 -35.71 15.67
N ILE A 3 25.61 -34.66 15.72
CA ILE A 3 24.20 -34.74 16.15
C ILE A 3 23.36 -34.64 14.88
N ARG A 4 22.80 -35.76 14.46
CA ARG A 4 21.77 -35.87 13.40
C ARG A 4 20.41 -35.55 14.03
N SER A 5 19.84 -34.41 13.75
CA SER A 5 18.42 -34.13 14.07
C SER A 5 17.53 -34.70 12.99
N VAL A 6 16.69 -35.62 13.40
CA VAL A 6 15.63 -36.24 12.59
C VAL A 6 14.41 -35.32 12.68
N ILE A 7 13.99 -34.76 11.57
CA ILE A 7 12.75 -33.97 11.48
C ILE A 7 11.65 -34.90 10.99
N SER A 8 10.69 -35.19 11.88
CA SER A 8 9.46 -35.96 11.56
C SER A 8 8.45 -35.02 10.89
N VAL A 9 8.07 -35.33 9.65
CA VAL A 9 7.00 -34.64 8.91
C VAL A 9 5.67 -35.31 9.26
N ALA A 10 4.78 -34.60 9.94
CA ALA A 10 3.39 -34.99 10.14
C ALA A 10 2.52 -34.45 9.00
N VAL A 11 1.97 -35.37 8.21
CA VAL A 11 1.00 -35.07 7.15
C VAL A 11 -0.40 -35.00 7.77
N LEU A 12 -1.02 -33.85 7.80
CA LEU A 12 -2.43 -33.67 8.19
C LEU A 12 -3.30 -33.64 6.93
N SER A 13 -4.11 -34.67 6.77
CA SER A 13 -5.15 -34.77 5.72
C SER A 13 -6.38 -33.97 6.16
N MET A 14 -6.81 -32.98 5.40
CA MET A 14 -8.07 -32.27 5.61
C MET A 14 -9.13 -32.66 4.60
N GLY A 15 -10.25 -33.15 5.15
CA GLY A 15 -11.43 -33.59 4.42
C GLY A 15 -12.19 -32.42 3.77
N VAL A 16 -12.71 -32.72 2.59
CA VAL A 16 -13.62 -31.89 1.79
C VAL A 16 -15.05 -32.05 2.34
N VAL A 17 -15.67 -30.96 2.75
CA VAL A 17 -17.12 -30.89 3.02
C VAL A 17 -17.79 -30.15 1.86
N ALA A 18 -18.54 -30.88 1.06
CA ALA A 18 -19.42 -30.35 0.03
C ALA A 18 -20.80 -30.04 0.66
N CYS A 19 -21.23 -28.79 0.67
CA CYS A 19 -22.63 -28.41 0.89
C CYS A 19 -23.22 -27.84 -0.38
N GLY A 20 -24.06 -28.65 -1.03
CA GLY A 20 -24.96 -28.22 -2.10
C GLY A 20 -26.19 -27.55 -1.49
N GLY A 21 -26.53 -26.38 -1.98
CA GLY A 21 -27.78 -25.66 -1.71
C GLY A 21 -28.35 -25.08 -2.99
N LYS A 22 -29.31 -25.78 -3.61
CA LYS A 22 -30.20 -25.25 -4.65
C LYS A 22 -31.22 -24.32 -3.99
N SER A 23 -31.34 -23.09 -4.47
CA SER A 23 -32.50 -22.23 -4.20
C SER A 23 -33.01 -21.64 -5.51
N THR A 24 -34.26 -22.01 -5.82
CA THR A 24 -35.08 -21.60 -6.94
C THR A 24 -35.49 -20.12 -6.82
N PRO A 25 -35.55 -19.34 -7.90
CA PRO A 25 -36.11 -17.98 -7.86
C PRO A 25 -37.61 -17.99 -7.94
N GLU A 26 -38.28 -17.41 -6.94
CA GLU A 26 -39.68 -17.09 -6.98
C GLU A 26 -39.86 -15.66 -7.49
N GLN A 27 -40.60 -15.58 -8.57
CA GLN A 27 -40.96 -14.40 -9.33
C GLN A 27 -42.28 -13.81 -8.76
N ALA A 28 -42.27 -12.58 -8.32
CA ALA A 28 -43.49 -11.80 -8.13
C ALA A 28 -43.28 -10.34 -8.56
N ALA A 29 -44.01 -9.94 -9.58
CA ALA A 29 -44.23 -8.57 -10.04
C ALA A 29 -45.57 -8.06 -9.51
N PRO A 30 -46.06 -6.84 -9.91
CA PRO A 30 -45.63 -5.51 -9.48
C PRO A 30 -46.81 -4.74 -8.82
N ALA A 31 -46.55 -3.71 -8.04
CA ALA A 31 -47.60 -2.75 -7.66
C ALA A 31 -47.07 -1.31 -7.65
N ALA A 32 -47.57 -0.58 -8.62
CA ALA A 32 -48.12 0.79 -8.62
C ALA A 32 -47.44 1.92 -7.82
N ALA A 33 -46.93 2.86 -8.58
CA ALA A 33 -47.05 4.31 -8.53
C ALA A 33 -47.40 5.01 -7.19
N ALA A 34 -46.47 5.83 -6.69
CA ALA A 34 -46.83 7.10 -6.03
C ALA A 34 -45.75 8.15 -6.40
N THR A 35 -46.17 9.05 -7.25
CA THR A 35 -45.51 10.29 -7.62
C THR A 35 -45.47 11.21 -6.41
N GLN A 36 -44.31 11.47 -5.83
CA GLN A 36 -44.08 12.60 -4.94
C GLN A 36 -42.91 13.41 -5.51
N ALA A 37 -43.22 14.62 -5.93
CA ALA A 37 -42.26 15.62 -6.31
C ALA A 37 -41.46 16.08 -5.07
N PRO A 38 -40.14 16.08 -5.07
CA PRO A 38 -39.39 16.76 -4.04
C PRO A 38 -39.27 18.24 -4.38
N THR A 39 -39.77 19.06 -3.47
CA THR A 39 -39.55 20.49 -3.36
C THR A 39 -38.07 20.78 -3.35
N SER A 40 -37.57 21.52 -4.33
CA SER A 40 -36.21 22.05 -4.39
C SER A 40 -36.01 23.05 -3.25
N ALA A 41 -35.44 22.63 -2.14
CA ALA A 41 -34.78 23.53 -1.20
C ALA A 41 -33.40 23.89 -1.77
N GLY A 42 -33.24 25.14 -2.17
CA GLY A 42 -31.97 25.68 -2.62
C GLY A 42 -30.95 25.56 -1.47
N ASN A 43 -30.00 24.66 -1.62
CA ASN A 43 -28.74 24.72 -0.87
C ASN A 43 -27.81 25.66 -1.65
N ASP A 44 -27.67 26.87 -1.15
CA ASP A 44 -26.52 27.73 -1.43
C ASP A 44 -25.28 27.02 -0.85
N THR A 45 -24.77 26.08 -1.60
CA THR A 45 -23.44 25.50 -1.33
C THR A 45 -22.45 26.57 -1.72
N ALA A 46 -21.90 27.25 -0.70
CA ALA A 46 -20.74 28.13 -0.87
C ALA A 46 -19.69 27.31 -1.65
N ALA A 47 -19.31 27.81 -2.83
CA ALA A 47 -18.28 27.21 -3.66
C ALA A 47 -17.01 27.16 -2.83
N ALA A 48 -16.54 25.95 -2.50
CA ALA A 48 -15.22 25.76 -1.94
C ALA A 48 -14.19 26.40 -2.88
N PRO A 49 -13.14 27.06 -2.36
CA PRO A 49 -12.12 27.66 -3.20
C PRO A 49 -11.58 26.60 -4.15
N ALA A 50 -11.45 26.97 -5.43
CA ALA A 50 -10.93 26.10 -6.47
C ALA A 50 -9.58 25.54 -6.00
N GLY A 51 -9.60 24.27 -5.59
CA GLY A 51 -8.43 23.56 -5.08
C GLY A 51 -7.33 23.53 -6.14
N ALA A 52 -6.07 23.55 -5.70
CA ALA A 52 -4.94 23.29 -6.56
C ALA A 52 -5.23 22.01 -7.39
N PRO A 53 -4.78 21.95 -8.66
CA PRO A 53 -5.07 20.80 -9.51
C PRO A 53 -4.67 19.51 -8.78
N ALA A 54 -5.62 18.56 -8.69
CA ALA A 54 -5.37 17.29 -8.05
C ALA A 54 -4.19 16.60 -8.77
N LEU A 55 -3.22 16.13 -7.99
CA LEU A 55 -2.07 15.42 -8.54
C LEU A 55 -2.57 14.16 -9.27
N ASP A 56 -2.22 14.00 -10.53
CA ASP A 56 -2.56 12.79 -11.29
C ASP A 56 -1.60 11.65 -10.90
N ILE A 57 -2.05 10.83 -9.95
CA ILE A 57 -1.29 9.68 -9.45
C ILE A 57 -0.97 8.69 -10.56
N ALA A 58 -1.84 8.56 -11.58
CA ALA A 58 -1.60 7.68 -12.71
C ALA A 58 -0.44 8.15 -13.59
N SER A 59 -0.08 9.43 -13.52
CA SER A 59 1.09 9.98 -14.21
C SER A 59 2.40 9.77 -13.46
N LEU A 60 2.37 9.44 -12.17
CA LEU A 60 3.57 9.18 -11.38
C LEU A 60 4.24 7.89 -11.87
N ARG A 61 5.56 7.97 -12.06
CA ARG A 61 6.42 6.88 -12.50
C ARG A 61 7.36 6.50 -11.36
N ALA A 62 6.96 5.54 -10.52
CA ALA A 62 7.72 5.20 -9.31
C ALA A 62 9.18 4.81 -9.62
N CYS A 63 9.42 4.06 -10.72
CA CYS A 63 10.76 3.67 -11.13
C CYS A 63 11.59 4.82 -11.77
N GLU A 64 10.99 5.96 -12.07
CA GLU A 64 11.68 7.18 -12.51
C GLU A 64 11.94 8.11 -11.35
N ILE A 65 11.02 8.14 -10.36
CA ILE A 65 11.17 8.90 -9.11
C ILE A 65 12.33 8.34 -8.30
N VAL A 66 12.43 7.03 -8.17
CA VAL A 66 13.60 6.34 -7.63
C VAL A 66 14.07 5.35 -8.68
N THR A 67 15.21 5.65 -9.30
CA THR A 67 15.72 4.77 -10.36
C THR A 67 16.26 3.45 -9.78
N PRO A 68 16.27 2.36 -10.58
CA PRO A 68 16.81 1.08 -10.12
C PRO A 68 18.26 1.15 -9.65
N GLN A 69 19.10 2.00 -10.26
CA GLN A 69 20.48 2.20 -9.88
C GLN A 69 20.62 2.91 -8.54
N GLU A 70 19.80 3.92 -8.29
CA GLU A 70 19.78 4.62 -6.99
C GLU A 70 19.29 3.69 -5.89
N ALA A 71 18.22 2.91 -6.16
CA ALA A 71 17.72 1.92 -5.21
C ALA A 71 18.82 0.90 -4.87
N ALA A 72 19.51 0.34 -5.86
CA ALA A 72 20.60 -0.60 -5.64
C ALA A 72 21.75 0.02 -4.82
N THR A 73 22.07 1.30 -5.05
CA THR A 73 23.10 2.04 -4.31
C THR A 73 22.69 2.26 -2.85
N ILE A 74 21.45 2.69 -2.59
CA ILE A 74 20.91 2.92 -1.25
C ILE A 74 20.81 1.60 -0.47
N ILE A 75 20.33 0.54 -1.12
CA ILE A 75 20.24 -0.78 -0.51
C ILE A 75 21.61 -1.41 -0.26
N GLY A 76 22.61 -1.02 -1.05
CA GLY A 76 24.00 -1.48 -0.91
C GLY A 76 24.23 -2.84 -1.55
N GLY A 77 23.63 -3.10 -2.72
CA GLY A 77 23.76 -4.37 -3.39
C GLY A 77 23.66 -4.33 -4.92
N LYS A 78 23.62 -5.50 -5.52
CA LYS A 78 23.49 -5.67 -6.97
C LYS A 78 22.02 -5.90 -7.35
N LEU A 79 21.51 -5.09 -8.26
CA LEU A 79 20.15 -5.26 -8.79
C LEU A 79 20.02 -6.59 -9.56
N LEU A 80 19.02 -7.38 -9.22
CA LEU A 80 18.73 -8.67 -9.85
C LEU A 80 17.58 -8.60 -10.86
N ASN A 81 16.75 -7.55 -10.81
CA ASN A 81 15.62 -7.36 -11.71
C ASN A 81 15.71 -6.04 -12.48
N GLN A 82 14.99 -5.95 -13.59
CA GLN A 82 14.71 -4.68 -14.27
C GLN A 82 13.20 -4.40 -14.14
N PRO A 83 12.81 -3.57 -13.16
CA PRO A 83 11.39 -3.26 -12.99
C PRO A 83 10.87 -2.51 -14.22
N PRO A 84 9.65 -2.83 -14.71
CA PRO A 84 9.08 -2.15 -15.86
C PRO A 84 8.82 -0.68 -15.53
N ALA A 85 9.20 0.21 -16.43
CA ALA A 85 8.88 1.63 -16.35
C ALA A 85 7.38 1.88 -16.59
N GLY A 86 6.87 2.99 -16.09
CA GLY A 86 5.55 3.48 -16.47
C GLY A 86 4.42 3.17 -15.50
N PHE A 87 4.68 2.70 -14.28
CA PHE A 87 3.68 2.42 -13.25
C PHE A 87 3.86 3.27 -12.00
N SER A 88 2.76 3.49 -11.26
CA SER A 88 2.78 4.15 -9.94
C SER A 88 3.44 3.30 -8.83
N ASN A 89 3.93 2.13 -9.17
CA ASN A 89 4.69 1.25 -8.30
C ASN A 89 5.98 0.77 -8.96
N CYS A 90 7.00 0.51 -8.15
CA CYS A 90 8.29 -0.04 -8.57
C CYS A 90 8.79 -1.06 -7.55
N ALA A 91 9.23 -2.22 -8.02
CA ALA A 91 9.76 -3.28 -7.18
C ALA A 91 11.23 -3.54 -7.52
N TYR A 92 12.08 -3.49 -6.50
CA TYR A 92 13.52 -3.74 -6.60
C TYR A 92 13.86 -5.04 -5.92
N VAL A 93 14.58 -5.91 -6.61
CA VAL A 93 15.15 -7.13 -6.05
C VAL A 93 16.67 -6.99 -6.12
N VAL A 94 17.32 -7.02 -4.96
CA VAL A 94 18.75 -6.68 -4.83
C VAL A 94 19.46 -7.80 -4.07
N GLU A 95 20.63 -8.22 -4.57
CA GLU A 95 21.53 -9.13 -3.86
C GLU A 95 22.46 -8.33 -2.96
N VAL A 96 22.39 -8.58 -1.66
CA VAL A 96 23.22 -7.95 -0.63
C VAL A 96 23.97 -9.03 0.13
N ALA A 97 25.29 -9.06 0.03
CA ALA A 97 26.15 -10.04 0.71
C ALA A 97 25.70 -11.52 0.52
N GLY A 98 25.19 -11.86 -0.68
CA GLY A 98 24.71 -13.21 -1.01
C GLY A 98 23.27 -13.52 -0.58
N ALA A 99 22.57 -12.59 0.06
CA ALA A 99 21.14 -12.68 0.36
C ALA A 99 20.33 -11.84 -0.63
N THR A 100 19.12 -12.29 -0.93
CA THR A 100 18.19 -11.52 -1.77
C THR A 100 17.27 -10.70 -0.89
N GLU A 101 17.23 -9.39 -1.13
CA GLU A 101 16.33 -8.43 -0.48
C GLU A 101 15.34 -7.85 -1.50
N SER A 102 14.14 -7.54 -1.04
CA SER A 102 13.07 -6.99 -1.87
C SER A 102 12.56 -5.68 -1.29
N TYR A 103 12.41 -4.68 -2.15
CA TYR A 103 11.84 -3.38 -1.82
C TYR A 103 10.78 -3.01 -2.83
N ARG A 104 9.71 -2.34 -2.36
CA ARG A 104 8.66 -1.82 -3.24
C ARG A 104 8.33 -0.39 -2.86
N ILE A 105 8.18 0.46 -3.85
CA ILE A 105 7.67 1.82 -3.74
C ILE A 105 6.33 1.87 -4.49
N SER A 106 5.32 2.46 -3.89
CA SER A 106 3.99 2.61 -4.49
C SER A 106 3.38 3.96 -4.14
N PHE A 107 2.76 4.61 -5.12
CA PHE A 107 1.99 5.83 -4.94
C PHE A 107 0.50 5.53 -5.13
N SER A 108 -0.33 6.09 -4.26
CA SER A 108 -1.77 5.88 -4.27
C SER A 108 -2.54 7.08 -3.70
N THR A 109 -3.87 7.04 -3.80
CA THR A 109 -4.73 8.03 -3.14
C THR A 109 -4.66 7.88 -1.63
N PRO A 110 -4.64 8.97 -0.85
CA PRO A 110 -4.46 8.90 0.60
C PRO A 110 -5.70 8.41 1.35
N ALA A 111 -6.89 8.49 0.76
CA ALA A 111 -8.18 8.28 1.44
C ALA A 111 -8.26 6.96 2.24
N MET A 112 -7.71 5.87 1.71
CA MET A 112 -7.71 4.59 2.41
C MET A 112 -6.84 4.62 3.68
N TYR A 113 -5.67 5.23 3.59
CA TYR A 113 -4.73 5.34 4.72
C TYR A 113 -5.22 6.35 5.75
N GLU A 114 -5.81 7.47 5.31
CA GLU A 114 -6.43 8.47 6.19
C GLU A 114 -7.53 7.82 7.02
N ALA A 115 -8.47 7.08 6.39
CA ALA A 115 -9.52 6.36 7.09
C ALA A 115 -8.96 5.27 8.05
N LEU A 116 -7.90 4.58 7.66
CA LEU A 116 -7.24 3.59 8.51
C LEU A 116 -6.62 4.25 9.75
N LEU A 117 -5.91 5.36 9.58
CA LEU A 117 -5.26 6.09 10.66
C LEU A 117 -6.26 6.69 11.66
N GLU A 118 -7.45 7.10 11.19
CA GLU A 118 -8.52 7.59 12.07
C GLU A 118 -9.03 6.51 13.03
N THR A 119 -8.96 5.24 12.63
CA THR A 119 -9.46 4.11 13.43
C THR A 119 -8.38 3.43 14.29
N GLN A 120 -7.11 3.67 14.00
CA GLN A 120 -5.97 3.07 14.70
C GLN A 120 -5.55 3.89 15.93
N SER A 121 -5.24 3.20 17.01
CA SER A 121 -4.51 3.80 18.15
C SER A 121 -3.05 4.11 17.77
N ASP A 122 -2.39 4.98 18.53
CA ASP A 122 -0.98 5.32 18.27
C ASP A 122 -0.05 4.10 18.31
N ALA A 123 -0.35 3.12 19.16
CA ALA A 123 0.40 1.87 19.24
C ALA A 123 0.26 1.00 17.97
N GLU A 124 -0.89 1.06 17.30
CA GLU A 124 -1.16 0.32 16.07
C GLU A 124 -0.59 1.01 14.83
N ARG A 125 -0.45 2.34 14.86
CA ARG A 125 0.16 3.11 13.74
C ARG A 125 1.63 2.83 13.57
N GLY A 126 2.32 2.36 14.62
CA GLY A 126 3.76 2.10 14.60
C GLY A 126 4.60 3.32 14.95
N GLU A 127 5.86 3.33 14.53
CA GLU A 127 6.83 4.40 14.79
C GLU A 127 6.57 5.61 13.87
N SER A 128 6.31 6.79 14.44
CA SER A 128 6.20 8.03 13.67
C SER A 128 7.57 8.47 13.16
N ILE A 129 7.65 8.79 11.87
CA ILE A 129 8.88 9.21 11.19
C ILE A 129 8.76 10.68 10.79
N ALA A 130 9.58 11.52 11.39
CA ALA A 130 9.62 12.93 11.07
C ALA A 130 10.32 13.21 9.72
N GLY A 131 9.90 14.30 9.04
CA GLY A 131 10.55 14.78 7.81
C GLY A 131 10.12 14.06 6.52
N LEU A 132 9.09 13.23 6.59
CA LEU A 132 8.45 12.63 5.43
C LEU A 132 7.01 13.14 5.32
N TRP A 133 6.78 14.19 4.52
CA TRP A 133 5.51 14.89 4.34
C TRP A 133 4.85 15.29 5.68
N GLU A 134 3.50 15.31 5.73
CA GLU A 134 2.76 15.73 6.94
C GLU A 134 2.73 14.64 8.01
N GLU A 135 2.60 13.39 7.60
CA GLU A 135 2.56 12.23 8.48
C GLU A 135 3.30 11.05 7.84
N ALA A 136 4.07 10.32 8.64
CA ALA A 136 4.65 9.07 8.21
C ALA A 136 4.78 8.09 9.37
N TYR A 137 4.48 6.83 9.09
CA TYR A 137 4.50 5.74 10.07
C TYR A 137 5.23 4.52 9.52
N LEU A 138 6.10 3.98 10.34
CA LEU A 138 6.86 2.76 10.05
C LEU A 138 6.38 1.62 10.93
N GLN A 139 6.04 0.50 10.32
CA GLN A 139 5.58 -0.71 11.02
C GLN A 139 6.40 -1.93 10.60
N PRO A 140 6.63 -2.89 11.50
CA PRO A 140 7.02 -4.24 11.09
C PRO A 140 5.91 -4.83 10.20
N ARG A 141 6.28 -5.57 9.16
CA ARG A 141 5.27 -6.23 8.30
C ARG A 141 4.55 -7.32 9.07
N ALA A 142 3.23 -7.36 8.94
CA ALA A 142 2.38 -8.35 9.63
C ALA A 142 2.66 -9.79 9.15
N LEU A 143 3.08 -9.95 7.90
CA LEU A 143 3.41 -11.23 7.30
C LEU A 143 4.84 -11.18 6.75
N GLY A 144 5.68 -12.11 7.23
CA GLY A 144 7.08 -12.22 6.81
C GLY A 144 8.03 -11.36 7.65
N SER A 145 9.22 -11.11 7.10
CA SER A 145 10.24 -10.22 7.66
C SER A 145 10.16 -8.83 7.01
N GLY A 146 10.75 -7.83 7.67
CA GLY A 146 10.90 -6.48 7.12
C GLY A 146 9.90 -5.47 7.64
N TYR A 147 9.82 -4.36 6.93
CA TYR A 147 9.10 -3.15 7.34
C TYR A 147 8.19 -2.63 6.24
N SER A 148 7.15 -1.92 6.64
CA SER A 148 6.31 -1.09 5.76
C SER A 148 6.26 0.32 6.32
N LEU A 149 6.42 1.30 5.44
CA LEU A 149 6.31 2.72 5.75
C LEU A 149 5.20 3.30 4.89
N VAL A 150 4.33 4.07 5.51
CA VAL A 150 3.33 4.89 4.83
C VAL A 150 3.63 6.35 5.15
N ALA A 151 3.79 7.19 4.13
CA ALA A 151 3.87 8.64 4.27
C ALA A 151 2.69 9.30 3.55
N LEU A 152 2.08 10.30 4.18
CA LEU A 152 0.88 10.97 3.71
C LEU A 152 1.11 12.45 3.47
N GLN A 153 0.71 12.91 2.29
CA GLN A 153 0.36 14.27 2.00
C GLN A 153 -1.16 14.33 1.94
N ARG A 154 -1.79 14.81 3.03
CA ARG A 154 -3.24 14.72 3.23
C ARG A 154 -4.04 15.28 2.06
N GLY A 155 -5.08 14.57 1.65
CA GLY A 155 -5.93 14.93 0.52
C GLY A 155 -5.26 14.90 -0.86
N LYS A 156 -3.96 14.55 -0.96
CA LYS A 156 -3.21 14.60 -2.22
C LYS A 156 -2.61 13.25 -2.61
N LEU A 157 -1.76 12.67 -1.76
CA LEU A 157 -0.95 11.52 -2.11
C LEU A 157 -0.58 10.68 -0.90
N ALA A 158 -0.53 9.36 -1.10
CA ALA A 158 0.08 8.42 -0.19
C ALA A 158 1.27 7.74 -0.87
N LEU A 159 2.38 7.65 -0.15
CA LEU A 159 3.55 6.86 -0.50
C LEU A 159 3.61 5.66 0.43
N GLU A 160 3.61 4.45 -0.13
CA GLU A 160 3.89 3.23 0.60
C GLU A 160 5.24 2.67 0.14
N ILE A 161 6.10 2.37 1.11
CA ILE A 161 7.35 1.66 0.85
C ILE A 161 7.42 0.45 1.76
N SER A 162 7.71 -0.71 1.19
CA SER A 162 8.00 -1.93 1.94
C SER A 162 9.38 -2.46 1.59
N GLY A 163 10.05 -3.11 2.57
CA GLY A 163 11.39 -3.64 2.36
C GLY A 163 11.90 -4.45 3.53
N ASP A 164 13.01 -5.15 3.32
CA ASP A 164 13.54 -6.11 4.30
C ASP A 164 14.31 -5.45 5.45
N ARG A 165 14.94 -4.28 5.21
CA ARG A 165 15.68 -3.52 6.24
C ARG A 165 15.14 -2.11 6.40
N LYS A 166 15.18 -1.60 7.65
CA LYS A 166 14.65 -0.30 8.03
C LYS A 166 15.43 0.86 7.41
N GLU A 167 16.76 0.85 7.51
CA GLU A 167 17.60 1.97 7.10
C GLU A 167 17.50 2.25 5.59
N PRO A 168 17.71 1.29 4.67
CA PRO A 168 17.54 1.54 3.24
C PRO A 168 16.10 1.97 2.88
N LEU A 169 15.09 1.42 3.56
CA LEU A 169 13.70 1.78 3.34
C LEU A 169 13.44 3.26 3.67
N LEU A 170 13.98 3.78 4.78
CA LEU A 170 13.88 5.19 5.14
C LEU A 170 14.61 6.12 4.16
N GLU A 171 15.78 5.72 3.67
CA GLU A 171 16.52 6.51 2.66
C GLU A 171 15.78 6.54 1.30
N LEU A 172 15.19 5.42 0.89
CA LEU A 172 14.32 5.37 -0.29
C LEU A 172 13.10 6.28 -0.13
N ALA A 173 12.48 6.30 1.06
CA ALA A 173 11.35 7.18 1.35
C ALA A 173 11.71 8.65 1.26
N LYS A 174 12.84 9.07 1.88
CA LYS A 174 13.34 10.44 1.80
C LYS A 174 13.59 10.88 0.36
N LEU A 175 14.23 10.02 -0.43
CA LEU A 175 14.50 10.29 -1.83
C LEU A 175 13.19 10.43 -2.62
N ALA A 176 12.25 9.51 -2.45
CA ALA A 176 10.96 9.56 -3.14
C ALA A 176 10.17 10.84 -2.79
N VAL A 177 10.05 11.15 -1.50
CA VAL A 177 9.35 12.35 -0.99
C VAL A 177 9.99 13.64 -1.53
N SER A 178 11.31 13.71 -1.66
CA SER A 178 12.02 14.89 -2.15
C SER A 178 11.78 15.20 -3.64
N ARG A 179 11.28 14.24 -4.41
CA ARG A 179 11.11 14.33 -5.86
C ARG A 179 9.66 14.42 -6.32
N VAL A 180 8.73 14.18 -5.42
CA VAL A 180 7.31 14.34 -5.68
C VAL A 180 6.88 15.74 -5.21
N PRO A 181 6.24 16.54 -6.06
CA PRO A 181 5.84 17.92 -5.77
C PRO A 181 4.76 18.04 -4.69
#